data_3c8fed1fbfe16ad851519c854ad1bea6
#
_entry.id   3c8fed1fbfe16ad851519c854ad1bea6
#
_cell.length_a   1.000
_cell.length_b   1.000
_cell.length_c   1.000
_cell.angle_alpha   90.00
_cell.angle_beta   90.00
_cell.angle_gamma   90.00
#
_symmetry.space_group_name_H-M   'P 1'
#
loop_
_entity.id
_entity.type
_entity.pdbx_description
1 polymer ?
#
loop_
_entity_poly.entity_id
_entity_poly.type
_entity_poly.pdbx_seq_one_letter_code
_entity_poly.pdbx_strand_id
1 'polypeptide(L)'
;MLNIWQYLRSIAVSKSIAAILFVFRPSRDADRVILGSCTGWVIHMGRFYDSRTYEFTLDTHLLSKGYAEVILLNAKKEALMKLNQQSPESKIDLDAKNRYYLRWKFEGASGKCELRW
;
A
#
# COMPACT_ATOMS: atom_id res chain seq x y z
N MET A 1 -18.35 4.34 17.23
CA MET A 1 -17.14 3.61 16.77
C MET A 1 -17.24 3.34 15.27
N LEU A 2 -16.18 3.65 14.53
CA LEU A 2 -16.13 3.37 13.11
C LEU A 2 -16.04 1.86 12.88
N ASN A 3 -16.86 1.32 11.98
CA ASN A 3 -16.68 -0.03 11.52
C ASN A 3 -15.57 -0.07 10.45
N ILE A 4 -15.16 -1.26 10.03
CA ILE A 4 -14.04 -1.41 9.09
C ILE A 4 -14.33 -0.72 7.75
N TRP A 5 -15.59 -0.68 7.30
CA TRP A 5 -15.96 -0.01 6.05
C TRP A 5 -15.83 1.51 6.16
N GLN A 6 -16.25 2.08 7.29
CA GLN A 6 -16.11 3.52 7.54
C GLN A 6 -14.65 3.90 7.65
N TYR A 7 -13.84 3.06 8.29
CA TYR A 7 -12.41 3.27 8.40
C TYR A 7 -11.75 3.27 7.01
N LEU A 8 -12.04 2.29 6.18
CA LEU A 8 -11.50 2.22 4.82
C LEU A 8 -11.95 3.41 3.96
N ARG A 9 -13.19 3.86 4.12
CA ARG A 9 -13.68 5.04 3.42
C ARG A 9 -12.97 6.31 3.84
N SER A 10 -12.54 6.41 5.09
CA SER A 10 -11.87 7.61 5.60
C SER A 10 -10.43 7.74 5.12
N ILE A 11 -9.77 6.64 4.76
CA ILE A 11 -8.37 6.61 4.35
C ILE A 11 -8.16 6.20 2.90
N ALA A 12 -8.99 5.32 2.36
CA ALA A 12 -8.90 4.90 0.97
C ALA A 12 -9.46 5.99 0.06
N VAL A 13 -8.60 6.57 -0.78
CA VAL A 13 -8.99 7.62 -1.72
C VAL A 13 -9.79 7.03 -2.88
N SER A 14 -9.37 5.84 -3.36
CA SER A 14 -10.02 5.15 -4.48
C SER A 14 -9.62 3.69 -4.48
N LYS A 15 -10.50 2.83 -5.00
CA LYS A 15 -10.20 1.42 -5.14
C LYS A 15 -11.04 0.77 -6.23
N SER A 16 -10.48 -0.27 -6.82
CA SER A 16 -11.18 -1.19 -7.74
C SER A 16 -10.61 -2.58 -7.48
N ILE A 17 -11.33 -3.41 -6.74
CA ILE A 17 -10.85 -4.71 -6.29
C ILE A 17 -11.84 -5.80 -6.66
N ALA A 18 -11.35 -6.86 -7.29
CA ALA A 18 -12.06 -8.10 -7.52
C ALA A 18 -11.30 -9.20 -6.77
N ALA A 19 -11.91 -9.79 -5.75
CA ALA A 19 -11.24 -10.76 -4.90
C ALA A 19 -12.23 -11.68 -4.20
N ILE A 20 -11.78 -12.90 -3.89
CA ILE A 20 -12.48 -13.79 -2.97
C ILE A 20 -12.28 -13.29 -1.55
N LEU A 21 -11.08 -12.78 -1.26
CA LEU A 21 -10.73 -12.21 0.03
C LEU A 21 -9.85 -10.97 -0.17
N PHE A 22 -10.23 -9.89 0.47
CA PHE A 22 -9.41 -8.68 0.52
C PHE A 22 -9.57 -8.04 1.89
N VAL A 23 -8.48 -8.02 2.67
CA VAL A 23 -8.42 -7.34 3.96
C VAL A 23 -7.24 -6.38 3.93
N PHE A 24 -7.52 -5.10 4.10
CA PHE A 24 -6.53 -4.04 4.11
C PHE A 24 -6.47 -3.42 5.50
N ARG A 25 -5.29 -3.46 6.12
CA ARG A 25 -5.08 -2.96 7.49
C ARG A 25 -3.93 -1.97 7.52
N PRO A 26 -4.19 -0.69 7.25
CA PRO A 26 -3.16 0.33 7.41
C PRO A 26 -2.91 0.62 8.88
N SER A 27 -1.67 0.93 9.21
CA SER A 27 -1.26 1.36 10.53
C SER A 27 -0.32 2.55 10.40
N ARG A 28 0.23 3.01 11.52
CA ARG A 28 1.06 4.21 11.54
C ARG A 28 2.33 4.07 10.70
N ASP A 29 2.94 2.90 10.69
CA ASP A 29 4.24 2.63 10.10
C ASP A 29 4.23 1.44 9.14
N ALA A 30 3.07 0.91 8.83
CA ALA A 30 2.94 -0.23 7.94
C ALA A 30 1.53 -0.34 7.34
N ASP A 31 1.48 -0.90 6.14
CA ASP A 31 0.24 -1.39 5.54
C ASP A 31 0.32 -2.91 5.50
N ARG A 32 -0.77 -3.59 5.90
CA ARG A 32 -0.87 -5.04 5.82
C ARG A 32 -2.07 -5.42 4.97
N VAL A 33 -1.90 -6.40 4.09
CA VAL A 33 -2.98 -6.91 3.25
C VAL A 33 -3.05 -8.42 3.33
N ILE A 34 -4.28 -8.94 3.33
CA ILE A 34 -4.57 -10.38 3.25
C ILE A 34 -5.43 -10.56 2.01
N LEU A 35 -5.01 -11.48 1.14
CA LEU A 35 -5.54 -11.59 -0.21
C LEU A 35 -5.97 -13.02 -0.52
N GLY A 36 -7.07 -13.15 -1.26
CA GLY A 36 -7.51 -14.41 -1.86
C GLY A 36 -7.94 -14.14 -3.29
N SER A 37 -7.18 -14.64 -4.27
CA SER A 37 -7.44 -14.46 -5.70
C SER A 37 -7.77 -13.01 -6.06
N CYS A 38 -6.90 -12.09 -5.61
CA CYS A 38 -7.15 -10.66 -5.70
C CYS A 38 -6.53 -10.05 -6.95
N THR A 39 -7.34 -9.29 -7.70
CA THR A 39 -6.88 -8.48 -8.82
C THR A 39 -7.50 -7.10 -8.68
N GLY A 40 -6.69 -6.06 -8.85
CA GLY A 40 -7.15 -4.68 -8.76
C GLY A 40 -6.16 -3.78 -8.06
N TRP A 41 -6.67 -2.65 -7.57
CA TRP A 41 -5.82 -1.64 -6.94
C TRP A 41 -6.57 -0.89 -5.86
N VAL A 42 -5.80 -0.32 -4.92
CA VAL A 42 -6.30 0.60 -3.90
C VAL A 42 -5.30 1.73 -3.74
N ILE A 43 -5.82 2.96 -3.67
CA ILE A 43 -5.02 4.16 -3.38
C ILE A 43 -5.51 4.72 -2.06
N HIS A 44 -4.57 4.98 -1.14
CA HIS A 44 -4.90 5.65 0.10
C HIS A 44 -3.86 6.71 0.43
N MET A 45 -4.22 7.65 1.31
CA MET A 45 -3.29 8.68 1.75
C MET A 45 -2.19 8.06 2.63
N GLY A 46 -0.95 8.36 2.30
CA GLY A 46 0.20 7.93 3.10
C GLY A 46 0.29 8.75 4.39
N ARG A 47 0.78 8.10 5.46
CA ARG A 47 0.92 8.70 6.78
C ARG A 47 2.38 8.91 7.12
N PHE A 48 2.94 10.00 6.60
CA PHE A 48 4.34 10.35 6.79
C PHE A 48 4.42 11.64 7.61
N TYR A 49 4.53 11.48 8.94
CA TYR A 49 4.43 12.59 9.88
C TYR A 49 5.72 13.37 10.05
N ASP A 50 6.86 12.77 9.67
CA ASP A 50 8.16 13.36 9.85
C ASP A 50 8.82 13.64 8.51
N SER A 51 9.51 14.78 8.39
CA SER A 51 10.36 15.06 7.24
C SER A 51 11.69 14.36 7.46
N ARG A 52 11.94 13.31 6.71
CA ARG A 52 13.15 12.48 6.83
C ARG A 52 13.30 11.55 5.63
N THR A 53 14.39 10.82 5.58
CA THR A 53 14.55 9.71 4.66
C THR A 53 13.76 8.51 5.18
N TYR A 54 12.84 8.01 4.36
CA TYR A 54 12.05 6.81 4.66
C TYR A 54 12.66 5.61 3.95
N GLU A 55 12.78 4.51 4.67
CA GLU A 55 13.23 3.23 4.13
C GLU A 55 12.02 2.31 4.00
N PHE A 56 11.54 2.14 2.77
CA PHE A 56 10.39 1.30 2.49
C PHE A 56 10.82 -0.13 2.21
N THR A 57 10.12 -1.07 2.82
CA THR A 57 10.31 -2.51 2.58
C THR A 57 8.97 -3.16 2.29
N LEU A 58 8.84 -3.79 1.12
CA LEU A 58 7.67 -4.58 0.75
C LEU A 58 7.99 -6.05 1.03
N ASP A 59 7.33 -6.61 2.02
CA ASP A 59 7.50 -8.02 2.40
C ASP A 59 6.41 -8.85 1.73
N THR A 60 6.83 -9.74 0.82
CA THR A 60 5.93 -10.61 0.05
C THR A 60 6.21 -12.09 0.31
N HIS A 61 6.98 -12.43 1.36
CA HIS A 61 7.37 -13.83 1.60
C HIS A 61 6.18 -14.75 1.88
N LEU A 62 5.06 -14.20 2.34
CA LEU A 62 3.83 -14.96 2.58
C LEU A 62 2.83 -14.86 1.42
N LEU A 63 3.22 -14.25 0.31
CA LEU A 63 2.43 -14.25 -0.91
C LEU A 63 2.60 -15.61 -1.60
N SER A 64 1.53 -16.40 -1.67
CA SER A 64 1.59 -17.76 -2.19
C SER A 64 1.53 -17.83 -3.71
N LYS A 65 0.92 -16.83 -4.36
CA LYS A 65 0.89 -16.71 -5.82
C LYS A 65 0.50 -15.30 -6.23
N GLY A 66 0.76 -14.97 -7.49
CA GLY A 66 0.36 -13.70 -8.07
C GLY A 66 1.40 -12.60 -7.89
N TYR A 67 0.98 -11.39 -8.16
CA TYR A 67 1.84 -10.21 -8.19
C TYR A 67 1.29 -9.12 -7.27
N ALA A 68 2.19 -8.47 -6.55
CA ALA A 68 1.87 -7.31 -5.72
C ALA A 68 2.86 -6.18 -6.00
N GLU A 69 2.36 -4.96 -6.04
CA GLU A 69 3.13 -3.76 -6.33
C GLU A 69 2.65 -2.61 -5.45
N VAL A 70 3.58 -1.77 -5.00
CA VAL A 70 3.25 -0.53 -4.31
C VAL A 70 3.96 0.62 -5.01
N ILE A 71 3.22 1.68 -5.30
CA ILE A 71 3.77 2.91 -5.87
C ILE A 71 3.49 4.05 -4.91
N LEU A 72 4.54 4.80 -4.57
CA LEU A 72 4.41 6.04 -3.80
C LEU A 72 4.16 7.17 -4.79
N LEU A 73 3.10 7.94 -4.55
CA LEU A 73 2.68 9.06 -5.40
C LEU A 73 2.76 10.37 -4.64
N ASN A 74 3.09 11.45 -5.34
CA ASN A 74 3.00 12.80 -4.77
C ASN A 74 1.55 13.31 -4.81
N ALA A 75 1.34 14.56 -4.38
CA ALA A 75 0.01 15.17 -4.34
C ALA A 75 -0.64 15.26 -5.73
N LYS A 76 0.15 15.30 -6.80
CA LYS A 76 -0.32 15.33 -8.19
C LYS A 76 -0.52 13.93 -8.77
N LYS A 77 -0.36 12.89 -7.95
CA LYS A 77 -0.45 11.48 -8.36
C LYS A 77 0.66 11.06 -9.32
N GLU A 78 1.79 11.75 -9.29
CA GLU A 78 2.98 11.34 -10.03
C GLU A 78 3.76 10.30 -9.22
N ALA A 79 4.28 9.26 -9.89
CA ALA A 79 5.02 8.19 -9.25
C ALA A 79 6.40 8.67 -8.80
N LEU A 80 6.72 8.45 -7.54
CA LEU A 80 8.02 8.77 -6.95
C LEU A 80 8.88 7.53 -6.72
N MET A 81 8.24 6.38 -6.48
CA MET A 81 8.91 5.15 -6.09
C MET A 81 8.00 3.97 -6.37
N LYS A 82 8.57 2.85 -6.81
CA LYS A 82 7.84 1.63 -7.08
C LYS A 82 8.53 0.45 -6.41
N LEU A 83 7.75 -0.36 -5.69
CA LEU A 83 8.21 -1.60 -5.07
C LEU A 83 7.39 -2.77 -5.60
N ASN A 84 8.04 -3.92 -5.75
CA ASN A 84 7.39 -5.18 -6.09
C ASN A 84 8.23 -6.33 -5.54
N GLN A 85 7.86 -7.57 -5.87
CA GLN A 85 8.56 -8.77 -5.39
C GLN A 85 10.03 -8.82 -5.82
N GLN A 86 10.36 -8.22 -6.97
CA GLN A 86 11.72 -8.20 -7.52
C GLN A 86 12.54 -7.03 -7.00
N SER A 87 11.89 -5.93 -6.62
CA SER A 87 12.53 -4.73 -6.09
C SER A 87 11.78 -4.30 -4.82
N PRO A 88 12.01 -5.02 -3.69
CA PRO A 88 11.18 -4.84 -2.50
C PRO A 88 11.61 -3.71 -1.58
N GLU A 89 12.72 -3.04 -1.84
CA GLU A 89 13.25 -2.02 -0.94
C GLU A 89 13.58 -0.74 -1.69
N SER A 90 13.35 0.40 -1.04
CA SER A 90 13.74 1.70 -1.57
C SER A 90 13.84 2.72 -0.45
N LYS A 91 14.64 3.76 -0.68
CA LYS A 91 14.79 4.90 0.22
C LYS A 91 14.40 6.16 -0.51
N ILE A 92 13.68 7.04 0.17
CA ILE A 92 13.27 8.32 -0.40
C ILE A 92 13.09 9.36 0.71
N ASP A 93 13.49 10.60 0.43
CA ASP A 93 13.25 11.72 1.32
C ASP A 93 11.84 12.24 1.12
N LEU A 94 11.08 12.33 2.22
CA LEU A 94 9.74 12.87 2.21
C LEU A 94 9.64 14.05 3.15
N ASP A 95 8.82 15.03 2.79
CA ASP A 95 8.54 16.21 3.59
C ASP A 95 7.14 16.08 4.19
N ALA A 96 7.04 16.17 5.52
CA ALA A 96 5.78 16.04 6.24
C ALA A 96 4.74 17.10 5.86
N LYS A 97 5.16 18.19 5.24
CA LYS A 97 4.26 19.25 4.75
C LYS A 97 3.54 18.85 3.48
N ASN A 98 4.07 17.87 2.73
CA ASN A 98 3.51 17.44 1.47
C ASN A 98 2.54 16.28 1.69
N ARG A 99 1.61 16.14 0.76
CA ARG A 99 0.67 15.04 0.75
C ARG A 99 1.19 13.96 -0.18
N TYR A 100 1.13 12.70 0.28
CA TYR A 100 1.55 11.55 -0.49
C TYR A 100 0.45 10.50 -0.50
N TYR A 101 0.48 9.62 -1.49
CA TYR A 101 -0.46 8.50 -1.61
C TYR A 101 0.31 7.22 -1.86
N LEU A 102 -0.23 6.12 -1.37
CA LEU A 102 0.27 4.78 -1.65
C LEU A 102 -0.76 4.05 -2.51
N ARG A 103 -0.31 3.53 -3.64
CA ARG A 103 -1.15 2.74 -4.53
C ARG A 103 -0.67 1.31 -4.52
N TRP A 104 -1.52 0.42 -4.03
CA TRP A 104 -1.31 -1.02 -4.11
C TRP A 104 -1.97 -1.54 -5.35
N LYS A 105 -1.29 -2.45 -6.06
CA LYS A 105 -1.83 -3.14 -7.22
C LYS A 105 -1.58 -4.63 -7.08
N PHE A 106 -2.59 -5.44 -7.41
CA PHE A 106 -2.55 -6.89 -7.30
C PHE A 106 -2.99 -7.53 -8.62
N GLU A 107 -2.37 -8.65 -8.96
CA GLU A 107 -2.73 -9.46 -10.13
C GLU A 107 -2.75 -10.92 -9.72
N GLY A 108 -3.94 -11.50 -9.60
CA GLY A 108 -4.15 -12.89 -9.20
C GLY A 108 -3.45 -13.26 -7.91
N ALA A 109 -3.42 -12.34 -6.95
CA ALA A 109 -2.61 -12.47 -5.75
C ALA A 109 -3.36 -13.18 -4.62
N SER A 110 -2.67 -14.10 -3.95
CA SER A 110 -3.16 -14.77 -2.74
C SER A 110 -2.07 -14.85 -1.72
N GLY A 111 -2.42 -14.67 -0.44
CA GLY A 111 -1.49 -14.70 0.67
C GLY A 111 -1.49 -13.41 1.43
N LYS A 112 -0.34 -13.02 1.96
CA LYS A 112 -0.18 -11.82 2.77
C LYS A 112 0.98 -10.98 2.28
N CYS A 113 0.81 -9.66 2.33
CA CYS A 113 1.88 -8.70 2.05
C CYS A 113 1.91 -7.64 3.13
N GLU A 114 3.08 -7.07 3.36
CA GLU A 114 3.26 -5.97 4.30
C GLU A 114 4.22 -4.94 3.71
N LEU A 115 3.82 -3.68 3.73
CA LEU A 115 4.70 -2.56 3.43
C LEU A 115 5.06 -1.88 4.75
N ARG A 116 6.35 -1.78 5.05
CA ARG A 116 6.87 -1.13 6.25
C ARG A 116 7.69 0.11 5.88
N TRP A 117 7.63 1.08 6.76
CA TRP A 117 8.44 2.30 6.65
C TRP A 117 8.83 2.89 7.99
#